data_57ee9327fbdc0959e632b0282f425e1e
#
_entry.id   57ee9327fbdc0959e632b0282f425e1e
#
_cell.length_a   1.000
_cell.length_b   1.000
_cell.length_c   1.000
_cell.angle_alpha   90.00
_cell.angle_beta   90.00
_cell.angle_gamma   90.00
#
_symmetry.space_group_name_H-M   'P 1'
#
loop_
_entity.id
_entity.type
_entity.pdbx_description
1 polymer ?
#
loop_
_entity_poly.entity_id
_entity_poly.type
_entity_poly.pdbx_seq_one_letter_code
_entity_poly.pdbx_strand_id
1 'polypeptide(L)'
;MNIKDFKLFRDKNYIDGEWIASDSGDTISVNNPANLKEIGTVPKCGTSETKKAIEAANKAWPDWKAKSARQRSDILRKWFDLIISNKEELAQIMTIEQGKPINESRGEIGYGASFIEWFSEEAKRVYGDTIPDPMTDRRIVVLKQ
;
A
#
# COMPACT_ATOMS: atom_id res chain seq x y z
N MET A 1 10.76 18.25 16.96
CA MET A 1 10.95 16.89 16.42
C MET A 1 11.05 17.04 14.91
N ASN A 2 12.09 16.55 14.30
CA ASN A 2 12.27 16.64 12.84
C ASN A 2 11.75 15.33 12.22
N ILE A 3 10.86 15.41 11.22
CA ILE A 3 10.30 14.24 10.55
C ILE A 3 11.40 13.35 9.93
N LYS A 4 12.53 13.95 9.54
CA LYS A 4 13.68 13.23 8.97
C LYS A 4 14.39 12.31 9.96
N ASP A 5 14.12 12.44 11.27
CA ASP A 5 14.71 11.60 12.30
C ASP A 5 13.97 10.25 12.43
N PHE A 6 12.81 10.12 11.80
CA PHE A 6 12.02 8.87 11.80
C PHE A 6 12.61 7.84 10.82
N LYS A 7 12.71 6.60 11.27
CA LYS A 7 13.26 5.50 10.45
C LYS A 7 12.41 5.18 9.22
N LEU A 8 11.10 5.41 9.32
CA LEU A 8 10.16 5.10 8.25
C LEU A 8 9.91 6.27 7.29
N PHE A 9 10.40 7.47 7.63
CA PHE A 9 10.26 8.61 6.73
C PHE A 9 10.98 8.36 5.40
N ARG A 10 10.31 8.65 4.30
CA ARG A 10 10.85 8.58 2.94
C ARG A 10 10.42 9.79 2.14
N ASP A 11 11.38 10.36 1.44
CA ASP A 11 11.23 11.53 0.58
C ASP A 11 11.34 11.21 -0.92
N LYS A 12 11.23 9.94 -1.27
CA LYS A 12 11.31 9.43 -2.65
C LYS A 12 10.14 8.51 -2.97
N ASN A 13 9.89 8.31 -4.26
CA ASN A 13 8.90 7.34 -4.73
C ASN A 13 9.49 5.93 -4.77
N TYR A 14 8.68 4.94 -4.41
CA TYR A 14 9.09 3.54 -4.49
C TYR A 14 8.57 2.92 -5.78
N ILE A 15 9.48 2.57 -6.70
CA ILE A 15 9.14 1.96 -8.00
C ILE A 15 10.13 0.83 -8.28
N ASP A 16 9.63 -0.34 -8.66
CA ASP A 16 10.40 -1.56 -9.01
C ASP A 16 11.45 -1.96 -7.93
N GLY A 17 11.11 -1.81 -6.66
CA GLY A 17 12.00 -2.16 -5.55
C GLY A 17 12.96 -1.06 -5.11
N GLU A 18 12.96 0.10 -5.76
CA GLU A 18 13.89 1.20 -5.50
C GLU A 18 13.22 2.51 -5.12
N TRP A 19 13.90 3.31 -4.30
CA TRP A 19 13.48 4.65 -3.93
C TRP A 19 14.07 5.66 -4.93
N ILE A 20 13.24 6.22 -5.82
CA ILE A 20 13.66 7.08 -6.92
C ILE A 20 13.21 8.54 -6.76
N ALA A 21 14.02 9.46 -7.29
CA ALA A 21 13.64 10.86 -7.51
C ALA A 21 12.84 11.02 -8.82
N SER A 22 12.34 12.24 -9.10
CA SER A 22 11.82 12.58 -10.42
C SER A 22 12.95 12.65 -11.46
N ASP A 23 12.67 12.30 -12.71
CA ASP A 23 13.64 12.38 -13.81
C ASP A 23 14.08 13.84 -14.07
N SER A 24 13.20 14.82 -13.80
CA SER A 24 13.52 16.26 -13.92
C SER A 24 14.34 16.82 -12.74
N GLY A 25 14.39 16.10 -11.61
CA GLY A 25 14.93 16.61 -10.35
C GLY A 25 13.97 17.54 -9.58
N ASP A 26 12.80 17.86 -10.14
CA ASP A 26 11.81 18.72 -9.49
C ASP A 26 11.20 18.07 -8.28
N THR A 27 10.86 18.90 -7.29
CA THR A 27 10.23 18.47 -6.03
C THR A 27 9.01 19.33 -5.70
N ILE A 28 8.16 18.81 -4.83
CA ILE A 28 7.03 19.50 -4.22
C ILE A 28 7.31 19.61 -2.72
N SER A 29 7.23 20.82 -2.16
CA SER A 29 7.34 21.05 -0.72
C SER A 29 6.16 20.43 0.02
N VAL A 30 6.43 19.79 1.15
CA VAL A 30 5.46 19.29 2.11
C VAL A 30 5.57 20.13 3.37
N ASN A 31 4.45 20.76 3.75
CA ASN A 31 4.39 21.67 4.88
C ASN A 31 3.55 21.08 6.01
N ASN A 32 3.98 21.29 7.25
CA ASN A 32 3.16 21.02 8.41
C ASN A 32 2.00 22.04 8.47
N PRO A 33 0.73 21.62 8.37
CA PRO A 33 -0.41 22.53 8.32
C PRO A 33 -0.64 23.31 9.62
N ALA A 34 -0.12 22.83 10.75
CA ALA A 34 -0.28 23.51 12.05
C ALA A 34 0.58 24.78 12.18
N ASN A 35 1.72 24.86 11.48
CA ASN A 35 2.66 25.99 11.60
C ASN A 35 3.23 26.47 10.26
N LEU A 36 2.80 25.87 9.15
CA LEU A 36 3.18 26.16 7.76
C LEU A 36 4.69 26.00 7.46
N LYS A 37 5.45 25.39 8.35
CA LYS A 37 6.86 25.13 8.12
C LYS A 37 7.05 23.95 7.20
N GLU A 38 7.97 24.07 6.26
CA GLU A 38 8.39 22.94 5.43
C GLU A 38 9.00 21.85 6.29
N ILE A 39 8.53 20.62 6.10
CA ILE A 39 8.98 19.42 6.79
C ILE A 39 9.80 18.50 5.89
N GLY A 40 9.68 18.66 4.59
CA GLY A 40 10.39 17.90 3.58
C GLY A 40 9.91 18.21 2.18
N THR A 41 10.39 17.42 1.21
CA THR A 41 9.98 17.50 -0.17
C THR A 41 9.67 16.10 -0.69
N VAL A 42 8.83 16.01 -1.72
CA VAL A 42 8.58 14.77 -2.47
C VAL A 42 8.87 15.00 -3.95
N PRO A 43 9.26 13.97 -4.72
CA PRO A 43 9.54 14.13 -6.14
C PRO A 43 8.29 14.55 -6.90
N LYS A 44 8.42 15.57 -7.75
CA LYS A 44 7.38 15.98 -8.70
C LYS A 44 7.51 15.12 -9.97
N CYS A 45 6.96 13.91 -9.91
CA CYS A 45 6.99 12.98 -11.02
C CYS A 45 5.96 13.33 -12.09
N GLY A 46 6.25 12.95 -13.32
CA GLY A 46 5.41 13.16 -14.49
C GLY A 46 4.95 11.85 -15.13
N THR A 47 4.62 11.94 -16.41
CA THR A 47 4.11 10.80 -17.19
C THR A 47 5.15 9.69 -17.34
N SER A 48 6.44 10.03 -17.42
CA SER A 48 7.54 9.04 -17.57
C SER A 48 7.59 8.09 -16.37
N GLU A 49 7.67 8.63 -15.17
CA GLU A 49 7.76 7.85 -13.93
C GLU A 49 6.45 7.09 -13.67
N THR A 50 5.30 7.69 -14.00
CA THR A 50 4.00 7.01 -13.90
C THR A 50 3.96 5.78 -14.80
N LYS A 51 4.44 5.88 -16.05
CA LYS A 51 4.55 4.72 -16.96
C LYS A 51 5.49 3.65 -16.40
N LYS A 52 6.66 4.04 -15.89
CA LYS A 52 7.61 3.11 -15.24
C LYS A 52 6.95 2.36 -14.08
N ALA A 53 6.16 3.06 -13.26
CA ALA A 53 5.45 2.44 -12.13
C ALA A 53 4.39 1.42 -12.60
N ILE A 54 3.63 1.76 -13.64
CA ILE A 54 2.63 0.85 -14.24
C ILE A 54 3.32 -0.39 -14.85
N GLU A 55 4.40 -0.18 -15.58
CA GLU A 55 5.17 -1.26 -16.19
C GLU A 55 5.79 -2.19 -15.14
N ALA A 56 6.34 -1.64 -14.05
CA ALA A 56 6.87 -2.40 -12.93
C ALA A 56 5.78 -3.26 -12.26
N ALA A 57 4.61 -2.69 -12.00
CA ALA A 57 3.47 -3.42 -11.43
C ALA A 57 3.00 -4.54 -12.38
N ASN A 58 2.89 -4.26 -13.67
CA ASN A 58 2.48 -5.24 -14.67
C ASN A 58 3.50 -6.38 -14.81
N LYS A 59 4.80 -6.07 -14.78
CA LYS A 59 5.89 -7.05 -14.79
C LYS A 59 5.87 -7.96 -13.56
N ALA A 60 5.52 -7.44 -12.40
CA ALA A 60 5.46 -8.21 -11.15
C ALA A 60 4.20 -9.10 -11.04
N TRP A 61 3.15 -8.80 -11.81
CA TRP A 61 1.86 -9.46 -11.73
C TRP A 61 1.89 -10.97 -11.97
N PRO A 62 2.57 -11.52 -13.00
CA PRO A 62 2.61 -12.96 -13.26
C PRO A 62 3.15 -13.74 -12.07
N ASP A 63 4.24 -13.30 -11.46
CA ASP A 63 4.85 -13.96 -10.30
C ASP A 63 3.97 -13.88 -9.06
N TRP A 64 3.27 -12.75 -8.86
CA TRP A 64 2.31 -12.60 -7.78
C TRP A 64 1.11 -13.53 -7.97
N LYS A 65 0.55 -13.56 -9.16
CA LYS A 65 -0.59 -14.40 -9.55
C LYS A 65 -0.27 -15.90 -9.41
N ALA A 66 0.95 -16.30 -9.72
CA ALA A 66 1.40 -17.71 -9.65
C ALA A 66 1.58 -18.21 -8.21
N LYS A 67 1.66 -17.33 -7.21
CA LYS A 67 1.77 -17.73 -5.80
C LYS A 67 0.51 -18.45 -5.35
N SER A 68 0.68 -19.45 -4.46
CA SER A 68 -0.45 -20.08 -3.80
C SER A 68 -1.22 -19.07 -2.92
N ALA A 69 -2.48 -19.33 -2.66
CA ALA A 69 -3.30 -18.53 -1.74
C ALA A 69 -2.63 -18.35 -0.37
N ARG A 70 -2.00 -19.40 0.15
CA ARG A 70 -1.25 -19.36 1.42
C ARG A 70 -0.05 -18.42 1.34
N GLN A 71 0.74 -18.46 0.29
CA GLN A 71 1.89 -17.56 0.14
C GLN A 71 1.48 -16.09 0.06
N ARG A 72 0.40 -15.77 -0.66
CA ARG A 72 -0.13 -14.40 -0.69
C ARG A 72 -0.64 -13.96 0.68
N SER A 73 -1.38 -14.82 1.37
CA SER A 73 -1.85 -14.58 2.73
C SER A 73 -0.69 -14.29 3.70
N ASP A 74 0.36 -15.11 3.69
CA ASP A 74 1.51 -14.97 4.59
C ASP A 74 2.27 -13.65 4.34
N ILE A 75 2.36 -13.18 3.08
CA ILE A 75 2.97 -11.88 2.74
C ILE A 75 2.13 -10.73 3.31
N LEU A 76 0.80 -10.76 3.13
CA LEU A 76 -0.09 -9.73 3.66
C LEU A 76 -0.10 -9.74 5.19
N ARG A 77 -0.09 -10.90 5.82
CA ARG A 77 -0.01 -11.01 7.29
C ARG A 77 1.27 -10.39 7.82
N LYS A 78 2.40 -10.68 7.21
CA LYS A 78 3.67 -10.07 7.58
C LYS A 78 3.65 -8.55 7.41
N TRP A 79 3.00 -8.04 6.37
CA TRP A 79 2.84 -6.60 6.17
C TRP A 79 1.97 -5.97 7.27
N PHE A 80 0.85 -6.59 7.61
CA PHE A 80 0.03 -6.17 8.77
C PHE A 80 0.86 -6.09 10.06
N ASP A 81 1.59 -7.14 10.39
CA ASP A 81 2.40 -7.20 11.62
C ASP A 81 3.47 -6.07 11.64
N LEU A 82 4.06 -5.76 10.51
CA LEU A 82 5.01 -4.64 10.36
C LEU A 82 4.34 -3.28 10.58
N ILE A 83 3.14 -3.05 10.06
CA ILE A 83 2.39 -1.80 10.28
C ILE A 83 2.06 -1.65 11.77
N ILE A 84 1.55 -2.69 12.40
CA ILE A 84 1.18 -2.64 13.82
C ILE A 84 2.40 -2.41 14.71
N SER A 85 3.53 -3.08 14.45
CA SER A 85 4.76 -2.90 15.20
C SER A 85 5.37 -1.50 15.07
N ASN A 86 5.06 -0.79 13.98
CA ASN A 86 5.54 0.57 13.72
C ASN A 86 4.44 1.63 13.83
N LYS A 87 3.29 1.28 14.43
CA LYS A 87 2.10 2.13 14.49
C LYS A 87 2.36 3.52 15.04
N GLU A 88 3.16 3.63 16.09
CA GLU A 88 3.43 4.91 16.75
C GLU A 88 4.23 5.85 15.84
N GLU A 89 5.28 5.36 15.20
CA GLU A 89 6.09 6.16 14.28
C GLU A 89 5.28 6.61 13.06
N LEU A 90 4.49 5.71 12.48
CA LEU A 90 3.59 6.02 11.35
C LEU A 90 2.54 7.06 11.73
N ALA A 91 1.96 6.97 12.94
CA ALA A 91 0.99 7.94 13.41
C ALA A 91 1.61 9.33 13.64
N GLN A 92 2.85 9.40 14.14
CA GLN A 92 3.57 10.66 14.30
C GLN A 92 3.88 11.31 12.95
N ILE A 93 4.35 10.55 11.97
CA ILE A 93 4.57 11.04 10.60
C ILE A 93 3.26 11.61 10.05
N MET A 94 2.15 10.86 10.12
CA MET A 94 0.84 11.30 9.65
C MET A 94 0.38 12.58 10.34
N THR A 95 0.54 12.70 11.64
CA THR A 95 0.19 13.91 12.39
C THR A 95 0.99 15.11 11.92
N ILE A 96 2.28 14.96 11.68
CA ILE A 96 3.16 16.05 11.24
C ILE A 96 2.80 16.50 9.81
N GLU A 97 2.50 15.57 8.92
CA GLU A 97 2.19 15.87 7.51
C GLU A 97 0.78 16.39 7.31
N GLN A 98 -0.20 15.85 8.03
CA GLN A 98 -1.63 16.12 7.80
C GLN A 98 -2.24 17.08 8.82
N GLY A 99 -1.61 17.28 9.99
CA GLY A 99 -2.15 18.09 11.08
C GLY A 99 -3.25 17.42 11.91
N LYS A 100 -3.51 16.14 11.68
CA LYS A 100 -4.48 15.35 12.43
C LYS A 100 -4.01 15.12 13.88
N PRO A 101 -4.92 15.13 14.89
CA PRO A 101 -4.57 14.76 16.25
C PRO A 101 -3.96 13.36 16.33
N ILE A 102 -2.93 13.20 17.15
CA ILE A 102 -2.16 11.94 17.23
C ILE A 102 -3.03 10.71 17.56
N ASN A 103 -4.06 10.86 18.38
CA ASN A 103 -4.95 9.74 18.70
C ASN A 103 -5.79 9.30 17.51
N GLU A 104 -6.19 10.25 16.64
CA GLU A 104 -6.89 9.94 15.39
C GLU A 104 -5.94 9.28 14.39
N SER A 105 -4.70 9.77 14.28
CA SER A 105 -3.68 9.14 13.45
C SER A 105 -3.39 7.69 13.87
N ARG A 106 -3.29 7.44 15.19
CA ARG A 106 -3.17 6.06 15.71
C ARG A 106 -4.37 5.19 15.34
N GLY A 107 -5.57 5.74 15.40
CA GLY A 107 -6.81 5.07 14.97
C GLY A 107 -6.77 4.73 13.49
N GLU A 108 -6.37 5.68 12.65
CA GLU A 108 -6.30 5.52 11.20
C GLU A 108 -5.26 4.51 10.74
N ILE A 109 -4.07 4.49 11.36
CA ILE A 109 -3.07 3.45 11.08
C ILE A 109 -3.62 2.06 11.43
N GLY A 110 -4.29 1.91 12.58
CA GLY A 110 -4.94 0.66 12.95
C GLY A 110 -6.05 0.25 12.00
N TYR A 111 -6.87 1.22 11.58
CA TYR A 111 -7.94 1.02 10.61
C TYR A 111 -7.39 0.58 9.24
N GLY A 112 -6.37 1.28 8.72
CA GLY A 112 -5.72 0.88 7.48
C GLY A 112 -5.10 -0.53 7.55
N ALA A 113 -4.45 -0.86 8.67
CA ALA A 113 -3.88 -2.18 8.89
C ALA A 113 -4.95 -3.29 8.90
N SER A 114 -6.15 -3.03 9.44
CA SER A 114 -7.23 -4.02 9.50
C SER A 114 -7.70 -4.50 8.12
N PHE A 115 -7.63 -3.66 7.08
CA PHE A 115 -7.90 -4.09 5.71
C PHE A 115 -6.87 -5.10 5.22
N ILE A 116 -5.60 -4.88 5.52
CA ILE A 116 -4.53 -5.79 5.12
C ILE A 116 -4.69 -7.13 5.83
N GLU A 117 -5.02 -7.11 7.13
CA GLU A 117 -5.35 -8.31 7.90
C GLU A 117 -6.53 -9.06 7.27
N TRP A 118 -7.64 -8.36 7.02
CA TRP A 118 -8.83 -8.93 6.41
C TRP A 118 -8.50 -9.61 5.07
N PHE A 119 -7.80 -8.91 4.17
CA PHE A 119 -7.45 -9.48 2.87
C PHE A 119 -6.37 -10.56 2.95
N SER A 120 -5.59 -10.64 4.00
CA SER A 120 -4.72 -11.78 4.24
C SER A 120 -5.52 -13.07 4.46
N GLU A 121 -6.66 -12.97 5.16
CA GLU A 121 -7.58 -14.09 5.36
C GLU A 121 -8.41 -14.38 4.11
N GLU A 122 -8.92 -13.35 3.44
CA GLU A 122 -9.69 -13.50 2.21
C GLU A 122 -8.87 -14.07 1.04
N ALA A 123 -7.56 -13.84 1.02
CA ALA A 123 -6.67 -14.44 0.02
C ALA A 123 -6.77 -15.97 -0.03
N LYS A 124 -7.17 -16.62 1.07
CA LYS A 124 -7.35 -18.07 1.18
C LYS A 124 -8.74 -18.53 0.71
N ARG A 125 -9.68 -17.61 0.46
CA ARG A 125 -11.07 -17.89 0.06
C ARG A 125 -11.35 -17.58 -1.41
N VAL A 126 -10.33 -17.62 -2.26
CA VAL A 126 -10.48 -17.44 -3.70
C VAL A 126 -10.96 -18.75 -4.30
N TYR A 127 -12.24 -19.08 -4.06
CA TYR A 127 -12.89 -20.25 -4.63
C TYR A 127 -13.53 -19.90 -5.97
N GLY A 128 -13.90 -20.93 -6.72
CA GLY A 128 -14.88 -20.80 -7.79
C GLY A 128 -16.26 -21.17 -7.29
N ASP A 129 -17.24 -21.07 -8.18
CA ASP A 129 -18.63 -21.43 -7.91
C ASP A 129 -19.09 -22.49 -8.90
N THR A 130 -19.93 -23.41 -8.44
CA THR A 130 -20.71 -24.29 -9.31
C THR A 130 -22.16 -23.88 -9.19
N ILE A 131 -22.72 -23.32 -10.27
CA ILE A 131 -24.06 -22.74 -10.30
C ILE A 131 -24.98 -23.69 -11.06
N PRO A 132 -26.13 -24.08 -10.48
CA PRO A 132 -27.14 -24.82 -11.23
C PRO A 132 -27.67 -23.97 -12.40
N ASP A 133 -27.66 -24.54 -13.60
CA ASP A 133 -28.37 -23.95 -14.75
C ASP A 133 -29.86 -24.17 -14.61
N PRO A 134 -30.72 -23.24 -15.03
CA PRO A 134 -32.18 -23.50 -15.10
C PRO A 134 -32.55 -24.64 -16.04
N MET A 135 -31.65 -25.02 -16.94
CA MET A 135 -31.80 -26.23 -17.77
C MET A 135 -31.11 -27.43 -17.09
N THR A 136 -31.59 -28.66 -17.38
CA THR A 136 -31.09 -29.86 -16.69
C THR A 136 -29.86 -30.49 -17.32
N ASP A 137 -29.42 -29.99 -18.46
CA ASP A 137 -28.41 -30.60 -19.33
C ASP A 137 -26.99 -30.06 -19.10
N ARG A 138 -26.81 -29.02 -18.22
CA ARG A 138 -25.52 -28.39 -18.01
C ARG A 138 -25.33 -27.87 -16.58
N ARG A 139 -24.09 -27.50 -16.27
CA ARG A 139 -23.69 -26.77 -15.05
C ARG A 139 -22.77 -25.64 -15.42
N ILE A 140 -22.90 -24.52 -14.71
CA ILE A 140 -22.02 -23.36 -14.87
C ILE A 140 -20.93 -23.47 -13.83
N VAL A 141 -19.68 -23.42 -14.28
CA VAL A 141 -18.49 -23.37 -13.40
C VAL A 141 -17.82 -22.02 -13.55
N VAL A 142 -17.65 -21.31 -12.44
CA VAL A 142 -16.98 -20.02 -12.37
C VAL A 142 -15.61 -20.24 -11.75
N LEU A 143 -14.56 -19.77 -12.41
CA LEU A 143 -13.19 -19.74 -11.89
C LEU A 143 -12.80 -18.30 -11.63
N LYS A 144 -12.23 -18.02 -10.46
CA LYS A 144 -11.62 -16.71 -10.14
C LYS A 144 -10.15 -16.74 -10.56
N GLN A 145 -9.72 -15.68 -11.21
CA GLN A 145 -8.34 -15.51 -11.68
C GLN A 145 -7.66 -14.34 -10.98
#